data_4b147377e93244167920dd215b7e47ed
#
_entry.id   4b147377e93244167920dd215b7e47ed
#
_cell.length_a   1.000
_cell.length_b   1.000
_cell.length_c   1.000
_cell.angle_alpha   90.00
_cell.angle_beta   90.00
_cell.angle_gamma   90.00
#
_symmetry.space_group_name_H-M   'P 1'
#
loop_
_entity.id
_entity.type
_entity.pdbx_description
1 polymer ?
#
loop_
_entity_poly.entity_id
_entity_poly.type
_entity_poly.pdbx_seq_one_letter_code
_entity_poly.pdbx_strand_id
1 'polypeptide(L)'
;MNRVRMTIIWSLSIVFFVSCESAGDKRLDFALEQAGKNRIELEKVLNYYKNDSLKLEAARFLIRNMPGHGGYEDDRLDSVKAVMKAAVELNIGGYLPDSEWKRKWIGFNYRTLPKRPDIEYMSADYLIENIEQSFKVWEECPWAKNYSFDDFCEWVLPYRIGDEPLDNWRKMYYDRYKPLLDSLYTGNDMVEAVNVLARHFKRTNLFVLTTEYRM
;
A
#
# COMPACT_ATOMS: atom_id res chain seq x y z
N MET A 1 -30.67 -27.36 72.28
CA MET A 1 -31.19 -26.92 70.97
C MET A 1 -30.20 -25.89 70.39
N ASN A 2 -29.24 -26.35 69.62
CA ASN A 2 -28.16 -25.49 68.99
C ASN A 2 -28.59 -25.09 67.59
N ARG A 3 -28.79 -23.79 67.38
CA ARG A 3 -28.99 -23.23 66.04
C ARG A 3 -27.63 -22.96 65.46
N VAL A 4 -27.25 -23.75 64.42
CA VAL A 4 -26.08 -23.49 63.57
C VAL A 4 -26.49 -22.39 62.60
N ARG A 5 -25.88 -21.22 62.74
CA ARG A 5 -26.00 -20.13 61.77
C ARG A 5 -25.02 -20.45 60.61
N MET A 6 -25.57 -20.80 59.44
CA MET A 6 -24.84 -21.01 58.22
C MET A 6 -24.59 -19.65 57.57
N THR A 7 -23.38 -19.15 57.70
CA THR A 7 -22.93 -17.90 57.08
C THR A 7 -22.53 -18.25 55.65
N ILE A 8 -23.34 -17.86 54.67
CA ILE A 8 -23.01 -17.98 53.24
C ILE A 8 -22.05 -16.85 52.90
N ILE A 9 -20.76 -17.17 52.71
CA ILE A 9 -19.76 -16.24 52.20
C ILE A 9 -19.93 -16.23 50.69
N TRP A 10 -20.51 -15.17 50.15
CA TRP A 10 -20.50 -14.85 48.75
C TRP A 10 -19.08 -14.34 48.39
N SER A 11 -18.22 -15.22 47.91
CA SER A 11 -16.96 -14.80 47.29
C SER A 11 -17.27 -14.23 45.90
N LEU A 12 -17.27 -12.91 45.83
CA LEU A 12 -17.35 -12.18 44.56
C LEU A 12 -16.04 -12.40 43.81
N SER A 13 -16.01 -13.41 42.93
CA SER A 13 -14.89 -13.62 42.00
C SER A 13 -14.93 -12.52 40.95
N ILE A 14 -14.21 -11.43 41.20
CA ILE A 14 -13.92 -10.42 40.20
C ILE A 14 -12.95 -11.06 39.22
N VAL A 15 -13.47 -11.59 38.13
CA VAL A 15 -12.67 -12.04 37.00
C VAL A 15 -12.14 -10.76 36.30
N PHE A 16 -10.92 -10.38 36.61
CA PHE A 16 -10.20 -9.41 35.81
C PHE A 16 -9.94 -10.05 34.45
N PHE A 17 -10.72 -9.69 33.45
CA PHE A 17 -10.34 -9.88 32.06
C PHE A 17 -9.12 -8.97 31.80
N VAL A 18 -7.94 -9.48 32.07
CA VAL A 18 -6.72 -8.90 31.53
C VAL A 18 -6.78 -9.20 30.04
N SER A 19 -7.32 -8.25 29.26
CA SER A 19 -7.21 -8.26 27.83
C SER A 19 -5.71 -8.21 27.53
N CYS A 20 -5.15 -9.34 27.15
CA CYS A 20 -3.77 -9.40 26.67
C CYS A 20 -3.76 -8.75 25.30
N GLU A 21 -3.55 -7.43 25.28
CA GLU A 21 -3.41 -6.65 24.07
C GLU A 21 -2.26 -7.21 23.23
N SER A 22 -2.55 -7.58 21.99
CA SER A 22 -1.53 -8.16 21.11
C SER A 22 -0.45 -7.11 20.76
N ALA A 23 0.75 -7.56 20.42
CA ALA A 23 1.80 -6.65 19.95
C ALA A 23 1.36 -5.87 18.70
N GLY A 24 0.47 -6.46 17.89
CA GLY A 24 -0.14 -5.81 16.72
C GLY A 24 -1.08 -4.67 17.11
N ASP A 25 -1.89 -4.85 18.15
CA ASP A 25 -2.80 -3.81 18.64
C ASP A 25 -2.03 -2.62 19.21
N LYS A 26 -0.97 -2.84 19.97
CA LYS A 26 -0.09 -1.76 20.47
C LYS A 26 0.58 -0.97 19.35
N ARG A 27 0.99 -1.63 18.28
CA ARG A 27 1.57 -0.96 17.11
C ARG A 27 0.51 -0.15 16.35
N LEU A 28 -0.72 -0.65 16.27
CA LEU A 28 -1.84 0.07 15.67
C LEU A 28 -2.16 1.33 16.48
N ASP A 29 -2.28 1.21 17.80
CA ASP A 29 -2.55 2.36 18.67
C ASP A 29 -1.46 3.41 18.57
N PHE A 30 -0.19 2.99 18.59
CA PHE A 30 0.95 3.88 18.37
C PHE A 30 0.85 4.60 17.02
N ALA A 31 0.51 3.89 15.94
CA ALA A 31 0.36 4.50 14.61
C ALA A 31 -0.78 5.53 14.61
N LEU A 32 -1.92 5.21 15.21
CA LEU A 32 -3.05 6.13 15.32
C LEU A 32 -2.73 7.37 16.17
N GLU A 33 -1.88 7.24 17.19
CA GLU A 33 -1.38 8.39 17.94
C GLU A 33 -0.45 9.26 17.12
N GLN A 34 0.48 8.66 16.35
CA GLN A 34 1.40 9.38 15.46
C GLN A 34 0.66 10.11 14.32
N ALA A 35 -0.50 9.62 13.90
CA ALA A 35 -1.30 10.25 12.86
C ALA A 35 -1.82 11.65 13.25
N GLY A 36 -1.90 11.97 14.53
CA GLY A 36 -2.36 13.26 15.01
C GLY A 36 -3.72 13.66 14.43
N LYS A 37 -3.80 14.75 13.67
CA LYS A 37 -5.06 15.20 13.04
C LYS A 37 -5.56 14.25 11.96
N ASN A 38 -4.67 13.48 11.33
CA ASN A 38 -5.01 12.54 10.28
C ASN A 38 -5.60 11.23 10.80
N ARG A 39 -5.60 11.02 12.12
CA ARG A 39 -6.19 9.84 12.78
C ARG A 39 -7.61 9.55 12.28
N ILE A 40 -8.40 10.59 12.07
CA ILE A 40 -9.79 10.48 11.60
C ILE A 40 -9.87 9.74 10.26
N GLU A 41 -8.94 10.00 9.34
CA GLU A 41 -8.91 9.32 8.03
C GLU A 41 -8.58 7.84 8.20
N LEU A 42 -7.61 7.50 9.06
CA LEU A 42 -7.24 6.11 9.32
C LEU A 42 -8.36 5.34 10.03
N GLU A 43 -9.05 5.96 10.99
CA GLU A 43 -10.20 5.37 11.65
C GLU A 43 -11.40 5.16 10.71
N LYS A 44 -11.58 6.01 9.69
CA LYS A 44 -12.59 5.79 8.63
C LYS A 44 -12.34 4.47 7.89
N VAL A 45 -11.09 4.15 7.56
CA VAL A 45 -10.73 2.89 6.90
C VAL A 45 -11.09 1.69 7.77
N LEU A 46 -10.71 1.74 9.05
CA LEU A 46 -11.03 0.67 9.99
C LEU A 46 -12.55 0.48 10.15
N ASN A 47 -13.30 1.59 10.24
CA ASN A 47 -14.76 1.52 10.33
C ASN A 47 -15.41 1.04 9.02
N TYR A 48 -14.85 1.38 7.87
CA TYR A 48 -15.33 0.90 6.56
C TYR A 48 -15.33 -0.63 6.50
N TYR A 49 -14.24 -1.25 6.98
CA TYR A 49 -14.08 -2.71 6.95
C TYR A 49 -14.52 -3.43 8.23
N LYS A 50 -15.19 -2.78 9.17
CA LYS A 50 -15.58 -3.38 10.46
C LYS A 50 -16.35 -4.71 10.37
N ASN A 51 -17.06 -4.92 9.26
CA ASN A 51 -17.85 -6.13 9.01
C ASN A 51 -17.16 -7.14 8.06
N ASP A 52 -15.95 -6.82 7.59
CA ASP A 52 -15.10 -7.68 6.75
C ASP A 52 -13.80 -7.94 7.50
N SER A 53 -13.73 -9.06 8.21
CA SER A 53 -12.59 -9.36 9.09
C SER A 53 -11.26 -9.44 8.38
N LEU A 54 -11.23 -9.92 7.13
CA LEU A 54 -10.01 -10.09 6.37
C LEU A 54 -9.46 -8.74 5.87
N LYS A 55 -10.33 -7.92 5.29
CA LYS A 55 -9.95 -6.58 4.84
C LYS A 55 -9.70 -5.63 6.03
N LEU A 56 -10.37 -5.84 7.17
CA LEU A 56 -10.07 -5.11 8.39
C LEU A 56 -8.64 -5.40 8.87
N GLU A 57 -8.22 -6.67 8.86
CA GLU A 57 -6.85 -7.02 9.27
C GLU A 57 -5.82 -6.47 8.26
N ALA A 58 -6.12 -6.48 6.96
CA ALA A 58 -5.31 -5.82 5.95
C ALA A 58 -5.18 -4.30 6.21
N ALA A 59 -6.27 -3.62 6.55
CA ALA A 59 -6.26 -2.21 6.94
C ALA A 59 -5.41 -1.95 8.19
N ARG A 60 -5.57 -2.79 9.22
CA ARG A 60 -4.75 -2.75 10.43
C ARG A 60 -3.26 -2.96 10.12
N PHE A 61 -2.96 -3.91 9.22
CA PHE A 61 -1.59 -4.16 8.78
C PHE A 61 -0.97 -2.92 8.14
N LEU A 62 -1.66 -2.27 7.21
CA LEU A 62 -1.16 -1.07 6.55
C LEU A 62 -0.95 0.08 7.55
N ILE A 63 -1.91 0.33 8.43
CA ILE A 63 -1.84 1.44 9.38
C ILE A 63 -0.74 1.22 10.42
N ARG A 64 -0.64 0.02 11.02
CA ARG A 64 0.40 -0.26 12.04
C ARG A 64 1.82 -0.25 11.51
N ASN A 65 1.99 -0.44 10.20
CA ASN A 65 3.29 -0.39 9.52
C ASN A 65 3.57 0.94 8.81
N MET A 66 2.63 1.90 8.83
CA MET A 66 2.78 3.20 8.18
C MET A 66 3.82 4.14 8.83
N PRO A 67 4.03 4.15 10.18
CA PRO A 67 5.04 4.99 10.80
C PRO A 67 6.43 4.75 10.19
N GLY A 68 7.12 5.84 9.84
CA GLY A 68 8.43 5.80 9.18
C GLY A 68 8.39 5.78 7.66
N HIS A 69 7.25 5.48 7.05
CA HIS A 69 7.06 5.64 5.61
C HIS A 69 6.70 7.09 5.26
N GLY A 70 7.08 7.50 4.05
CA GLY A 70 6.80 8.84 3.54
C GLY A 70 7.40 9.04 2.17
N GLY A 71 6.93 10.04 1.45
CA GLY A 71 7.40 10.37 0.12
C GLY A 71 7.88 11.81 0.01
N TYR A 72 8.61 12.07 -1.04
CA TYR A 72 8.98 13.42 -1.40
C TYR A 72 7.80 14.12 -2.07
N GLU A 73 7.44 15.29 -1.58
CA GLU A 73 6.43 16.16 -2.18
C GLU A 73 7.03 17.54 -2.46
N ASP A 74 6.97 17.97 -3.71
CA ASP A 74 7.42 19.30 -4.12
C ASP A 74 6.85 19.60 -5.51
N ASP A 75 6.44 20.84 -5.75
CA ASP A 75 5.90 21.29 -7.04
C ASP A 75 6.88 21.05 -8.21
N ARG A 76 8.19 21.00 -7.91
CA ARG A 76 9.21 20.65 -8.89
C ARG A 76 9.09 19.23 -9.41
N LEU A 77 8.61 18.27 -8.56
CA LEU A 77 8.33 16.89 -8.98
C LEU A 77 7.20 16.85 -9.99
N ASP A 78 6.17 17.66 -9.84
CA ASP A 78 5.05 17.71 -10.78
C ASP A 78 5.48 18.20 -12.15
N SER A 79 6.39 19.16 -12.19
CA SER A 79 7.00 19.62 -13.45
C SER A 79 7.80 18.49 -14.12
N VAL A 80 8.55 17.70 -13.36
CA VAL A 80 9.30 16.55 -13.86
C VAL A 80 8.36 15.45 -14.36
N LYS A 81 7.34 15.11 -13.57
CA LYS A 81 6.31 14.13 -13.97
C LYS A 81 5.60 14.54 -15.26
N ALA A 82 5.23 15.82 -15.41
CA ALA A 82 4.57 16.32 -16.61
C ALA A 82 5.46 16.16 -17.86
N VAL A 83 6.76 16.47 -17.75
CA VAL A 83 7.71 16.27 -18.85
C VAL A 83 7.87 14.79 -19.19
N MET A 84 7.94 13.92 -18.18
CA MET A 84 8.05 12.47 -18.40
C MET A 84 6.81 11.91 -19.05
N LYS A 85 5.63 12.30 -18.56
CA LYS A 85 4.35 11.90 -19.15
C LYS A 85 4.24 12.30 -20.62
N ALA A 86 4.60 13.54 -20.95
CA ALA A 86 4.62 14.00 -22.34
C ALA A 86 5.59 13.21 -23.20
N ALA A 87 6.76 12.85 -22.68
CA ALA A 87 7.73 12.01 -23.41
C ALA A 87 7.20 10.60 -23.68
N VAL A 88 6.45 10.02 -22.74
CA VAL A 88 5.77 8.73 -22.91
C VAL A 88 4.70 8.81 -23.99
N GLU A 89 3.85 9.84 -23.93
CA GLU A 89 2.73 10.04 -24.86
C GLU A 89 3.24 10.26 -26.29
N LEU A 90 4.35 10.97 -26.46
CA LEU A 90 4.96 11.22 -27.75
C LEU A 90 5.76 10.02 -28.28
N ASN A 91 5.82 8.91 -27.55
CA ASN A 91 6.59 7.70 -27.88
C ASN A 91 8.05 8.00 -28.29
N ILE A 92 8.63 9.04 -27.68
CA ILE A 92 10.03 9.42 -27.87
C ILE A 92 10.86 8.39 -27.10
N GLY A 93 11.01 7.21 -27.69
CA GLY A 93 11.71 6.08 -27.11
C GLY A 93 13.14 6.43 -26.70
N GLY A 94 13.40 6.49 -25.41
CA GLY A 94 14.73 6.54 -24.81
C GLY A 94 15.55 7.81 -25.04
N TYR A 95 15.09 8.74 -25.87
CA TYR A 95 15.77 9.98 -26.20
C TYR A 95 14.83 11.18 -26.05
N LEU A 96 14.76 11.73 -24.85
CA LEU A 96 14.36 13.13 -24.72
C LEU A 96 15.49 14.00 -25.29
N PRO A 97 15.17 15.06 -26.06
CA PRO A 97 16.21 15.94 -26.62
C PRO A 97 17.10 16.44 -25.49
N ASP A 98 18.41 16.19 -25.64
CA ASP A 98 19.45 16.25 -24.62
C ASP A 98 19.54 17.61 -23.88
N SER A 99 18.98 18.66 -24.44
CA SER A 99 19.20 20.03 -23.98
C SER A 99 18.21 20.53 -22.90
N GLU A 100 16.93 20.13 -22.96
CA GLU A 100 15.92 20.65 -22.02
C GLU A 100 15.74 19.74 -20.82
N TRP A 101 15.75 18.46 -21.04
CA TRP A 101 15.67 17.44 -20.01
C TRP A 101 16.92 17.47 -19.11
N LYS A 102 18.11 17.47 -19.67
CA LYS A 102 19.34 17.58 -18.89
C LYS A 102 19.37 18.86 -18.04
N ARG A 103 18.95 20.00 -18.57
CA ARG A 103 18.91 21.25 -17.81
C ARG A 103 17.94 21.23 -16.64
N LYS A 104 16.77 20.59 -16.79
CA LYS A 104 15.80 20.47 -15.69
C LYS A 104 16.20 19.43 -14.68
N TRP A 105 16.93 18.40 -15.10
CA TRP A 105 17.36 17.27 -14.27
C TRP A 105 18.74 17.45 -13.65
N ILE A 106 19.69 18.08 -14.37
CA ILE A 106 21.02 18.39 -13.84
C ILE A 106 20.87 19.44 -12.75
N GLY A 107 21.15 19.06 -11.50
CA GLY A 107 20.98 19.91 -10.32
C GLY A 107 19.70 19.67 -9.52
N PHE A 108 18.77 18.85 -10.02
CA PHE A 108 17.64 18.41 -9.23
C PHE A 108 18.03 17.21 -8.37
N ASN A 109 18.30 17.45 -7.12
CA ASN A 109 18.55 16.38 -6.16
C ASN A 109 17.28 16.14 -5.33
N TYR A 110 16.48 15.16 -5.71
CA TYR A 110 15.25 14.82 -5.00
C TYR A 110 15.49 14.51 -3.50
N ARG A 111 16.70 14.03 -3.13
CA ARG A 111 17.07 13.76 -1.73
C ARG A 111 17.16 15.01 -0.85
N THR A 112 17.17 16.20 -1.47
CA THR A 112 17.13 17.48 -0.73
C THR A 112 15.71 17.99 -0.54
N LEU A 113 14.70 17.31 -1.10
CA LEU A 113 13.30 17.66 -0.93
C LEU A 113 12.83 17.25 0.48
N PRO A 114 11.85 17.98 1.03
CA PRO A 114 11.21 17.57 2.27
C PRO A 114 10.49 16.24 2.07
N LYS A 115 10.70 15.32 2.99
CA LYS A 115 9.96 14.05 3.06
C LYS A 115 8.77 14.26 3.98
N ARG A 116 7.57 13.98 3.49
CA ARG A 116 6.34 14.06 4.26
C ARG A 116 5.94 12.67 4.75
N PRO A 117 5.75 12.48 6.07
CA PRO A 117 5.29 11.19 6.59
C PRO A 117 3.89 10.82 6.08
N ASP A 118 3.71 9.62 5.58
CA ASP A 118 2.42 9.15 5.03
C ASP A 118 1.31 9.21 6.08
N ILE A 119 1.64 8.88 7.31
CA ILE A 119 0.68 8.83 8.41
C ILE A 119 0.01 10.18 8.70
N GLU A 120 0.64 11.29 8.31
CA GLU A 120 0.12 12.64 8.54
C GLU A 120 -0.88 13.11 7.49
N TYR A 121 -0.97 12.42 6.31
CA TYR A 121 -1.81 12.89 5.20
C TYR A 121 -2.50 11.80 4.38
N MET A 122 -2.26 10.53 4.71
CA MET A 122 -2.91 9.41 4.04
C MET A 122 -4.42 9.54 4.10
N SER A 123 -5.09 9.57 2.95
CA SER A 123 -6.55 9.63 2.91
C SER A 123 -7.19 8.26 3.04
N ALA A 124 -8.39 8.22 3.61
CA ALA A 124 -9.19 7.00 3.71
C ALA A 124 -9.47 6.41 2.33
N ASP A 125 -9.88 7.25 1.37
CA ASP A 125 -10.23 6.81 0.02
C ASP A 125 -9.06 6.14 -0.69
N TYR A 126 -7.84 6.68 -0.55
CA TYR A 126 -6.64 6.09 -1.13
C TYR A 126 -6.34 4.70 -0.54
N LEU A 127 -6.39 4.55 0.80
CA LEU A 127 -6.16 3.26 1.43
C LEU A 127 -7.25 2.24 1.08
N ILE A 128 -8.51 2.65 1.04
CA ILE A 128 -9.62 1.78 0.64
C ILE A 128 -9.42 1.32 -0.80
N GLU A 129 -9.12 2.23 -1.72
CA GLU A 129 -8.86 1.86 -3.11
C GLU A 129 -7.66 0.91 -3.24
N ASN A 130 -6.58 1.16 -2.52
CA ASN A 130 -5.40 0.27 -2.50
C ASN A 130 -5.77 -1.14 -2.01
N ILE A 131 -6.53 -1.24 -0.92
CA ILE A 131 -6.98 -2.53 -0.37
C ILE A 131 -7.86 -3.25 -1.38
N GLU A 132 -8.90 -2.58 -1.91
CA GLU A 132 -9.83 -3.18 -2.88
C GLU A 132 -9.09 -3.68 -4.14
N GLN A 133 -8.18 -2.89 -4.69
CA GLN A 133 -7.41 -3.31 -5.87
C GLN A 133 -6.44 -4.45 -5.54
N SER A 134 -5.86 -4.49 -4.34
CA SER A 134 -4.99 -5.59 -3.92
C SER A 134 -5.75 -6.90 -3.77
N PHE A 135 -6.91 -6.87 -3.12
CA PHE A 135 -7.79 -8.04 -2.98
C PHE A 135 -8.29 -8.51 -4.34
N LYS A 136 -8.68 -7.59 -5.22
CA LYS A 136 -9.10 -7.93 -6.58
C LYS A 136 -8.04 -8.73 -7.33
N VAL A 137 -6.77 -8.32 -7.28
CA VAL A 137 -5.67 -9.08 -7.89
C VAL A 137 -5.51 -10.45 -7.22
N TRP A 138 -5.56 -10.50 -5.89
CA TRP A 138 -5.39 -11.74 -5.13
C TRP A 138 -6.49 -12.75 -5.42
N GLU A 139 -7.73 -12.29 -5.59
CA GLU A 139 -8.90 -13.15 -5.87
C GLU A 139 -8.99 -13.59 -7.33
N GLU A 140 -8.68 -12.69 -8.27
CA GLU A 140 -8.89 -12.94 -9.70
C GLU A 140 -7.70 -13.60 -10.39
N CYS A 141 -6.48 -13.44 -9.87
CA CYS A 141 -5.30 -14.00 -10.52
C CYS A 141 -5.00 -15.41 -10.02
N PRO A 142 -4.99 -16.45 -10.89
CA PRO A 142 -4.77 -17.82 -10.47
C PRO A 142 -3.45 -18.04 -9.72
N TRP A 143 -2.40 -17.35 -10.13
CA TRP A 143 -1.07 -17.42 -9.51
C TRP A 143 -1.01 -16.74 -8.13
N ALA A 144 -1.89 -15.78 -7.85
CA ALA A 144 -1.93 -15.08 -6.58
C ALA A 144 -2.55 -15.92 -5.44
N LYS A 145 -3.38 -16.92 -5.79
CA LYS A 145 -4.04 -17.82 -4.81
C LYS A 145 -3.07 -18.73 -4.04
N ASN A 146 -1.83 -18.82 -4.47
CA ASN A 146 -0.79 -19.62 -3.81
C ASN A 146 -0.19 -18.91 -2.59
N TYR A 147 -0.52 -17.62 -2.37
CA TYR A 147 -0.02 -16.85 -1.24
C TYR A 147 -0.93 -16.98 -0.02
N SER A 148 -0.33 -17.15 1.14
CA SER A 148 -1.03 -16.99 2.41
C SER A 148 -1.49 -15.54 2.59
N PHE A 149 -2.38 -15.29 3.54
CA PHE A 149 -2.77 -13.91 3.87
C PHE A 149 -1.60 -13.08 4.40
N ASP A 150 -0.68 -13.68 5.14
CA ASP A 150 0.52 -13.01 5.64
C ASP A 150 1.44 -12.62 4.48
N ASP A 151 1.68 -13.53 3.53
CA ASP A 151 2.44 -13.21 2.31
C ASP A 151 1.75 -12.12 1.47
N PHE A 152 0.43 -12.18 1.36
CA PHE A 152 -0.34 -11.14 0.69
C PHE A 152 -0.16 -9.77 1.36
N CYS A 153 -0.23 -9.71 2.68
CA CYS A 153 -0.03 -8.48 3.44
C CYS A 153 1.38 -7.92 3.27
N GLU A 154 2.40 -8.77 3.20
CA GLU A 154 3.80 -8.35 3.13
C GLU A 154 4.22 -7.95 1.70
N TRP A 155 3.76 -8.69 0.67
CA TRP A 155 4.30 -8.56 -0.68
C TRP A 155 3.34 -7.93 -1.70
N VAL A 156 2.03 -8.01 -1.48
CA VAL A 156 1.03 -7.56 -2.44
C VAL A 156 0.31 -6.29 -1.96
N LEU A 157 -0.04 -6.23 -0.70
CA LEU A 157 -0.87 -5.17 -0.11
C LEU A 157 -0.18 -3.79 0.01
N PRO A 158 1.17 -3.67 0.23
CA PRO A 158 1.78 -2.37 0.48
C PRO A 158 1.48 -1.36 -0.62
N TYR A 159 1.09 -0.15 -0.22
CA TYR A 159 0.68 0.92 -1.13
C TYR A 159 1.87 1.70 -1.72
N ARG A 160 3.08 1.46 -1.20
CA ARG A 160 4.31 2.16 -1.56
C ARG A 160 5.47 1.16 -1.66
N ILE A 161 6.37 1.37 -2.62
CA ILE A 161 7.59 0.55 -2.79
C ILE A 161 8.79 1.26 -2.17
N GLY A 162 8.87 2.58 -2.31
CA GLY A 162 9.95 3.41 -1.82
C GLY A 162 9.47 4.78 -1.35
N ASP A 163 10.13 5.84 -1.77
CA ASP A 163 9.83 7.22 -1.41
C ASP A 163 9.07 7.97 -2.53
N GLU A 164 8.47 7.24 -3.49
CA GLU A 164 7.69 7.81 -4.59
C GLU A 164 6.44 8.53 -4.08
N PRO A 165 5.95 9.54 -4.82
CA PRO A 165 4.66 10.16 -4.53
C PRO A 165 3.53 9.13 -4.56
N LEU A 166 2.49 9.35 -3.74
CA LEU A 166 1.29 8.52 -3.77
C LEU A 166 0.52 8.77 -5.07
N ASP A 167 0.19 7.72 -5.79
CA ASP A 167 -0.74 7.74 -6.91
C ASP A 167 -1.50 6.39 -7.04
N ASN A 168 -2.46 6.31 -7.94
CA ASN A 168 -3.29 5.12 -8.15
C ASN A 168 -2.63 4.13 -9.12
N TRP A 169 -1.31 3.91 -8.99
CA TRP A 169 -0.53 3.05 -9.87
C TRP A 169 -1.10 1.64 -10.00
N ARG A 170 -1.66 1.11 -8.92
CA ARG A 170 -2.21 -0.25 -8.86
C ARG A 170 -3.36 -0.44 -9.84
N LYS A 171 -4.33 0.48 -9.79
CA LYS A 171 -5.47 0.49 -10.71
C LYS A 171 -5.01 0.68 -12.16
N MET A 172 -4.12 1.64 -12.40
CA MET A 172 -3.58 1.92 -13.73
C MET A 172 -2.89 0.69 -14.34
N TYR A 173 -2.05 -0.01 -13.55
CA TYR A 173 -1.39 -1.22 -14.04
C TYR A 173 -2.33 -2.38 -14.23
N TYR A 174 -3.28 -2.56 -13.32
CA TYR A 174 -4.29 -3.59 -13.47
C TYR A 174 -5.09 -3.39 -14.77
N ASP A 175 -5.65 -2.22 -14.98
CA ASP A 175 -6.47 -1.91 -16.16
C ASP A 175 -5.67 -2.07 -17.47
N ARG A 176 -4.39 -1.73 -17.46
CA ARG A 176 -3.51 -1.79 -18.62
C ARG A 176 -3.00 -3.19 -18.93
N TYR A 177 -2.60 -3.94 -17.92
CA TYR A 177 -1.83 -5.17 -18.13
C TYR A 177 -2.60 -6.45 -17.82
N LYS A 178 -3.67 -6.41 -17.04
CA LYS A 178 -4.47 -7.61 -16.75
C LYS A 178 -5.06 -8.22 -18.02
N PRO A 179 -5.71 -7.45 -18.93
CA PRO A 179 -6.24 -8.03 -20.18
C PRO A 179 -5.14 -8.64 -21.07
N LEU A 180 -3.95 -8.00 -21.10
CA LEU A 180 -2.81 -8.52 -21.83
C LEU A 180 -2.31 -9.82 -21.24
N LEU A 181 -2.13 -9.85 -19.91
CA LEU A 181 -1.67 -11.04 -19.20
C LEU A 181 -2.65 -12.21 -19.40
N ASP A 182 -3.94 -11.98 -19.28
CA ASP A 182 -4.98 -13.00 -19.51
C ASP A 182 -4.95 -13.58 -20.93
N SER A 183 -4.56 -12.76 -21.91
CA SER A 183 -4.45 -13.24 -23.31
C SER A 183 -3.19 -14.06 -23.57
N LEU A 184 -2.14 -13.87 -22.76
CA LEU A 184 -0.82 -14.47 -22.98
C LEU A 184 -0.48 -15.59 -22.01
N TYR A 185 -1.19 -15.68 -20.89
CA TYR A 185 -0.87 -16.61 -19.83
C TYR A 185 -2.10 -17.10 -19.07
N THR A 186 -2.29 -18.40 -19.04
CA THR A 186 -3.42 -19.08 -18.37
C THR A 186 -2.97 -19.97 -17.20
N GLY A 187 -1.67 -19.96 -16.89
CA GLY A 187 -1.10 -20.77 -15.80
C GLY A 187 -1.30 -20.15 -14.42
N ASN A 188 -0.74 -20.83 -13.42
CA ASN A 188 -0.81 -20.45 -12.02
C ASN A 188 0.57 -20.17 -11.39
N ASP A 189 1.63 -20.09 -12.19
CA ASP A 189 2.97 -19.75 -11.75
C ASP A 189 3.20 -18.24 -11.90
N MET A 190 3.46 -17.56 -10.78
CA MET A 190 3.69 -16.12 -10.78
C MET A 190 4.99 -15.72 -11.49
N VAL A 191 6.04 -16.54 -11.38
CA VAL A 191 7.32 -16.24 -12.04
C VAL A 191 7.16 -16.27 -13.54
N GLU A 192 6.39 -17.22 -14.07
CA GLU A 192 6.05 -17.29 -15.49
C GLU A 192 5.19 -16.08 -15.91
N ALA A 193 4.16 -15.72 -15.13
CA ALA A 193 3.34 -14.54 -15.38
C ALA A 193 4.19 -13.26 -15.48
N VAL A 194 5.11 -13.06 -14.54
CA VAL A 194 6.05 -11.92 -14.56
C VAL A 194 6.97 -11.99 -15.79
N ASN A 195 7.48 -13.17 -16.14
CA ASN A 195 8.33 -13.34 -17.33
C ASN A 195 7.59 -13.02 -18.63
N VAL A 196 6.31 -13.39 -18.74
CA VAL A 196 5.46 -13.07 -19.89
C VAL A 196 5.33 -11.55 -20.02
N LEU A 197 5.00 -10.85 -18.95
CA LEU A 197 4.92 -9.39 -18.93
C LEU A 197 6.27 -8.75 -19.25
N ALA A 198 7.36 -9.21 -18.64
CA ALA A 198 8.70 -8.67 -18.86
C ALA A 198 9.16 -8.79 -20.34
N ARG A 199 8.82 -9.93 -20.99
CA ARG A 199 9.09 -10.10 -22.44
C ARG A 199 8.29 -9.12 -23.30
N HIS A 200 7.05 -8.85 -22.90
CA HIS A 200 6.21 -7.87 -23.58
C HIS A 200 6.76 -6.44 -23.41
N PHE A 201 7.16 -6.07 -22.20
CA PHE A 201 7.78 -4.77 -21.92
C PHE A 201 9.07 -4.52 -22.71
N LYS A 202 9.93 -5.54 -22.88
CA LYS A 202 11.13 -5.42 -23.72
C LYS A 202 10.83 -5.06 -25.18
N ARG A 203 9.64 -5.42 -25.66
CA ARG A 203 9.20 -5.08 -27.03
C ARG A 203 8.56 -3.69 -27.15
N THR A 204 8.05 -3.13 -26.06
CA THR A 204 7.30 -1.86 -26.03
C THR A 204 8.05 -0.70 -25.37
N ASN A 205 9.40 -0.70 -25.39
CA ASN A 205 10.23 0.33 -24.75
C ASN A 205 10.07 0.41 -23.22
N LEU A 206 10.54 -0.61 -22.53
CA LEU A 206 10.57 -0.72 -21.06
C LEU A 206 11.24 0.48 -20.35
N PHE A 207 12.02 1.28 -21.06
CA PHE A 207 12.77 2.39 -20.48
C PHE A 207 11.89 3.46 -19.84
N VAL A 208 10.65 3.59 -20.29
CA VAL A 208 9.71 4.58 -19.78
C VAL A 208 9.14 4.17 -18.43
N LEU A 209 8.80 2.90 -18.24
CA LEU A 209 8.21 2.42 -16.99
C LEU A 209 9.22 2.37 -15.83
N THR A 210 10.49 2.10 -16.11
CA THR A 210 11.53 2.09 -15.08
C THR A 210 11.95 3.49 -14.63
N THR A 211 11.69 4.52 -15.42
CA THR A 211 11.97 5.91 -15.05
C THR A 211 10.84 6.53 -14.22
N GLU A 212 9.60 6.11 -14.39
CA GLU A 212 8.49 6.55 -13.55
C GLU A 212 8.65 6.10 -12.07
N TYR A 213 9.40 5.00 -11.83
CA TYR A 213 9.54 4.39 -10.49
C TYR A 213 10.96 4.38 -9.91
N ARG A 214 11.94 4.96 -10.60
CA ARG A 214 13.28 5.14 -10.05
C ARG A 214 13.54 6.54 -9.48
N MET A 215 12.47 7.31 -9.30
CA MET A 215 12.57 8.63 -8.68
C MET A 215 12.11 8.58 -7.21
#